data_019aba60cea3344347692169757d860e
#
_entry.id   019aba60cea3344347692169757d860e
#
_cell.length_a   1.000
_cell.length_b   1.000
_cell.length_c   1.000
_cell.angle_alpha   90.00
_cell.angle_beta   90.00
_cell.angle_gamma   90.00
#
_symmetry.space_group_name_H-M   'P 1'
#
loop_
_entity.id
_entity.type
_entity.pdbx_description
1 polymer ?
#
loop_
_entity_poly.entity_id
_entity_poly.type
_entity_poly.pdbx_seq_one_letter_code
_entity_poly.pdbx_strand_id
1 'polypeptide(L)'
;MEQENRELEEITIKDIARMCGVGVSTVSRAINNHPDINPETKQKVMDIIQKYGYIPNNSARYLKRTDGKCIAVLVKGLTNPFFAGAIKVMEDEIKKKKYSMVIRHVESDEDEVDVALELVKEKRLAGLIFLGGHFVHSEEKLSKLRIPFILSTVGEGPDGIQHDNYSTLSVDDEKEGYRMTDYLIRLGH
;
A
#
# COMPACT_ATOMS: atom_id res chain seq x y z
N MET A 1 -26.77 10.82 -40.75
CA MET A 1 -25.43 10.71 -40.19
C MET A 1 -25.48 11.26 -38.76
N GLU A 2 -26.25 10.54 -37.89
CA GLU A 2 -26.42 10.89 -36.45
C GLU A 2 -26.53 9.60 -35.64
N GLN A 3 -25.56 8.70 -35.78
CA GLN A 3 -25.52 7.46 -35.00
C GLN A 3 -24.06 6.98 -34.88
N GLU A 4 -23.20 7.73 -34.21
CA GLU A 4 -21.86 7.22 -33.84
C GLU A 4 -21.21 8.14 -32.82
N ASN A 5 -21.85 8.33 -31.69
CA ASN A 5 -21.15 8.79 -30.48
C ASN A 5 -21.92 8.34 -29.22
N ARG A 6 -22.14 7.04 -29.10
CA ARG A 6 -22.37 6.47 -27.76
C ARG A 6 -20.99 6.27 -27.17
N GLU A 7 -20.55 7.27 -26.39
CA GLU A 7 -19.53 7.06 -25.39
C GLU A 7 -19.83 5.72 -24.72
N LEU A 8 -18.84 4.85 -24.65
CA LEU A 8 -18.89 3.57 -23.92
C LEU A 8 -19.19 3.92 -22.46
N GLU A 9 -20.45 4.04 -22.08
CA GLU A 9 -20.84 4.20 -20.68
C GLU A 9 -20.28 3.01 -19.91
N GLU A 10 -19.33 3.29 -19.06
CA GLU A 10 -18.68 2.30 -18.22
C GLU A 10 -19.72 1.64 -17.32
N ILE A 11 -20.00 0.34 -17.53
CA ILE A 11 -21.02 -0.41 -16.80
C ILE A 11 -20.68 -0.36 -15.31
N THR A 12 -21.64 0.07 -14.51
CA THR A 12 -21.51 0.21 -13.06
C THR A 12 -22.11 -0.98 -12.29
N ILE A 13 -21.75 -1.14 -11.03
CA ILE A 13 -22.37 -2.14 -10.15
C ILE A 13 -23.89 -1.96 -10.02
N LYS A 14 -24.40 -0.74 -10.19
CA LYS A 14 -25.85 -0.46 -10.19
C LYS A 14 -26.53 -1.03 -11.42
N ASP A 15 -25.85 -1.01 -12.56
CA ASP A 15 -26.37 -1.58 -13.79
C ASP A 15 -26.38 -3.10 -13.74
N ILE A 16 -25.34 -3.72 -13.20
CA ILE A 16 -25.33 -5.17 -12.92
C ILE A 16 -26.47 -5.55 -11.99
N ALA A 17 -26.69 -4.80 -10.91
CA ALA A 17 -27.78 -5.04 -9.97
C ALA A 17 -29.14 -4.98 -10.66
N ARG A 18 -29.37 -3.98 -11.53
CA ARG A 18 -30.59 -3.82 -12.33
C ARG A 18 -30.80 -4.99 -13.28
N MET A 19 -29.76 -5.40 -14.01
CA MET A 19 -29.81 -6.53 -14.94
C MET A 19 -30.08 -7.87 -14.25
N CYS A 20 -29.59 -8.05 -13.04
CA CYS A 20 -29.81 -9.25 -12.24
C CYS A 20 -31.18 -9.23 -11.51
N GLY A 21 -31.83 -8.07 -11.38
CA GLY A 21 -33.04 -7.91 -10.56
C GLY A 21 -32.75 -8.04 -9.06
N VAL A 22 -31.55 -7.66 -8.59
CA VAL A 22 -31.16 -7.77 -7.18
C VAL A 22 -30.61 -6.45 -6.67
N GLY A 23 -30.42 -6.34 -5.36
CA GLY A 23 -29.80 -5.16 -4.75
C GLY A 23 -28.29 -5.10 -5.00
N VAL A 24 -27.73 -3.89 -5.00
CA VAL A 24 -26.27 -3.66 -5.12
C VAL A 24 -25.48 -4.41 -4.05
N SER A 25 -26.02 -4.54 -2.84
CA SER A 25 -25.44 -5.33 -1.76
C SER A 25 -25.34 -6.82 -2.10
N THR A 26 -26.35 -7.36 -2.80
CA THR A 26 -26.37 -8.76 -3.26
C THR A 26 -25.32 -9.00 -4.34
N VAL A 27 -25.19 -8.08 -5.31
CA VAL A 27 -24.12 -8.13 -6.31
C VAL A 27 -22.75 -8.09 -5.65
N SER A 28 -22.54 -7.19 -4.68
CA SER A 28 -21.31 -7.10 -3.93
C SER A 28 -20.99 -8.39 -3.16
N ARG A 29 -21.97 -9.04 -2.53
CA ARG A 29 -21.81 -10.33 -1.85
C ARG A 29 -21.46 -11.45 -2.83
N ALA A 30 -22.07 -11.48 -4.01
CA ALA A 30 -21.79 -12.45 -5.05
C ALA A 30 -20.32 -12.34 -5.54
N ILE A 31 -19.88 -11.13 -5.87
CA ILE A 31 -18.50 -10.84 -6.28
C ILE A 31 -17.49 -11.25 -5.22
N ASN A 32 -17.82 -11.03 -3.93
CA ASN A 32 -16.92 -11.32 -2.81
C ASN A 32 -17.04 -12.74 -2.26
N ASN A 33 -17.81 -13.62 -2.90
CA ASN A 33 -18.04 -15.00 -2.46
C ASN A 33 -18.49 -15.09 -0.98
N HIS A 34 -19.43 -14.22 -0.60
CA HIS A 34 -19.93 -14.20 0.78
C HIS A 34 -20.66 -15.51 1.10
N PRO A 35 -20.47 -16.11 2.30
CA PRO A 35 -21.06 -17.42 2.62
C PRO A 35 -22.59 -17.42 2.59
N ASP A 36 -23.24 -16.27 2.84
CA ASP A 36 -24.71 -16.16 2.88
C ASP A 36 -25.35 -15.93 1.51
N ILE A 37 -24.58 -15.91 0.40
CA ILE A 37 -25.15 -15.70 -0.93
C ILE A 37 -25.75 -17.01 -1.47
N ASN A 38 -26.98 -16.92 -1.96
CA ASN A 38 -27.60 -18.05 -2.64
C ASN A 38 -26.77 -18.42 -3.90
N PRO A 39 -26.40 -19.71 -4.09
CA PRO A 39 -25.58 -20.16 -5.21
C PRO A 39 -26.15 -19.79 -6.59
N GLU A 40 -27.45 -19.91 -6.81
CA GLU A 40 -28.10 -19.56 -8.07
C GLU A 40 -28.01 -18.05 -8.35
N THR A 41 -28.24 -17.24 -7.33
CA THR A 41 -28.11 -15.77 -7.43
C THR A 41 -26.66 -15.38 -7.73
N LYS A 42 -25.69 -16.04 -7.09
CA LYS A 42 -24.27 -15.83 -7.36
C LYS A 42 -23.94 -16.15 -8.80
N GLN A 43 -24.36 -17.31 -9.30
CA GLN A 43 -24.10 -17.72 -10.68
C GLN A 43 -24.67 -16.72 -11.67
N LYS A 44 -25.94 -16.31 -11.52
CA LYS A 44 -26.58 -15.29 -12.34
C LYS A 44 -25.81 -13.98 -12.40
N VAL A 45 -25.32 -13.51 -11.25
CA VAL A 45 -24.51 -12.28 -11.18
C VAL A 45 -23.20 -12.45 -11.92
N MET A 46 -22.50 -13.58 -11.72
CA MET A 46 -21.21 -13.84 -12.36
C MET A 46 -21.34 -13.96 -13.88
N ASP A 47 -22.41 -14.59 -14.38
CA ASP A 47 -22.68 -14.72 -15.81
C ASP A 47 -22.88 -13.33 -16.47
N ILE A 48 -23.61 -12.44 -15.81
CA ILE A 48 -23.83 -11.07 -16.29
C ILE A 48 -22.52 -10.27 -16.25
N ILE A 49 -21.73 -10.39 -15.19
CA ILE A 49 -20.42 -9.75 -15.08
C ILE A 49 -19.51 -10.18 -16.24
N GLN A 50 -19.46 -11.49 -16.52
CA GLN A 50 -18.66 -12.04 -17.62
C GLN A 50 -19.17 -11.58 -18.99
N LYS A 51 -20.50 -11.62 -19.20
CA LYS A 51 -21.13 -11.22 -20.47
C LYS A 51 -20.84 -9.77 -20.84
N TYR A 52 -20.84 -8.88 -19.87
CA TYR A 52 -20.65 -7.44 -20.10
C TYR A 52 -19.25 -6.92 -19.78
N GLY A 53 -18.31 -7.80 -19.42
CA GLY A 53 -16.93 -7.43 -19.11
C GLY A 53 -16.80 -6.47 -17.92
N TYR A 54 -17.77 -6.50 -16.98
CA TYR A 54 -17.74 -5.60 -15.83
C TYR A 54 -16.52 -5.89 -14.94
N ILE A 55 -15.68 -4.89 -14.77
CA ILE A 55 -14.54 -4.95 -13.83
C ILE A 55 -14.95 -4.20 -12.56
N PRO A 56 -14.98 -4.89 -11.40
CA PRO A 56 -15.30 -4.23 -10.13
C PRO A 56 -14.35 -3.07 -9.86
N ASN A 57 -14.90 -1.87 -9.68
CA ASN A 57 -14.09 -0.70 -9.35
C ASN A 57 -13.55 -0.83 -7.92
N ASN A 58 -12.32 -1.29 -7.82
CA ASN A 58 -11.64 -1.45 -6.55
C ASN A 58 -11.40 -0.11 -5.83
N SER A 59 -11.30 1.00 -6.54
CA SER A 59 -11.13 2.33 -5.94
C SER A 59 -12.37 2.74 -5.12
N ALA A 60 -13.59 2.50 -5.65
CA ALA A 60 -14.82 2.71 -4.90
C ALA A 60 -14.96 1.76 -3.68
N ARG A 61 -14.35 0.57 -3.77
CA ARG A 61 -14.28 -0.40 -2.69
C ARG A 61 -13.28 0.03 -1.61
N TYR A 62 -12.14 0.62 -1.99
CA TYR A 62 -11.17 1.17 -1.04
C TYR A 62 -11.74 2.40 -0.30
N LEU A 63 -12.53 3.24 -0.97
CA LEU A 63 -13.24 4.35 -0.33
C LEU A 63 -14.30 3.91 0.70
N LYS A 64 -14.92 2.73 0.51
CA LYS A 64 -15.89 2.13 1.45
C LYS A 64 -15.26 1.24 2.53
N ARG A 65 -14.02 0.79 2.36
CA ARG A 65 -13.31 0.02 3.39
C ARG A 65 -12.83 0.96 4.49
N THR A 66 -13.68 1.13 5.48
CA THR A 66 -13.38 1.77 6.78
C THR A 66 -12.46 0.92 7.68
N ASP A 67 -11.89 -0.17 7.15
CA ASP A 67 -11.29 -1.22 7.98
C ASP A 67 -9.87 -0.90 8.48
N GLY A 68 -9.29 0.25 8.13
CA GLY A 68 -7.94 0.61 8.59
C GLY A 68 -6.85 -0.43 8.24
N LYS A 69 -7.09 -1.28 7.24
CA LYS A 69 -6.17 -2.37 6.84
C LYS A 69 -5.32 -1.97 5.63
N CYS A 70 -4.73 -0.78 5.68
CA CYS A 70 -3.84 -0.30 4.64
C CYS A 70 -2.50 0.06 5.27
N ILE A 71 -1.41 -0.42 4.71
CA ILE A 71 -0.04 -0.05 5.08
C ILE A 71 0.52 0.79 3.94
N ALA A 72 1.09 1.94 4.27
CA ALA A 72 1.77 2.77 3.29
C ALA A 72 3.29 2.56 3.38
N VAL A 73 3.92 2.44 2.22
CA VAL A 73 5.38 2.39 2.08
C VAL A 73 5.81 3.67 1.38
N LEU A 74 6.50 4.54 2.12
CA LEU A 74 7.09 5.76 1.60
C LEU A 74 8.51 5.44 1.15
N VAL A 75 8.80 5.62 -0.14
CA VAL A 75 10.08 5.23 -0.73
C VAL A 75 10.82 6.47 -1.19
N LYS A 76 11.95 6.77 -0.59
CA LYS A 76 12.88 7.80 -1.05
C LYS A 76 14.03 7.14 -1.81
N GLY A 77 14.15 7.45 -3.11
CA GLY A 77 15.07 6.76 -4.01
C GLY A 77 14.45 5.54 -4.71
N LEU A 78 13.24 5.68 -5.20
CA LEU A 78 12.48 4.61 -5.88
C LEU A 78 13.23 3.96 -7.06
N THR A 79 14.14 4.69 -7.70
CA THR A 79 14.97 4.18 -8.80
C THR A 79 16.11 3.26 -8.35
N ASN A 80 16.36 3.13 -7.04
CA ASN A 80 17.36 2.22 -6.52
C ASN A 80 16.87 0.76 -6.66
N PRO A 81 17.53 -0.09 -7.48
CA PRO A 81 17.11 -1.47 -7.69
C PRO A 81 17.16 -2.33 -6.42
N PHE A 82 17.92 -1.92 -5.39
CA PHE A 82 17.93 -2.56 -4.09
C PHE A 82 16.55 -2.61 -3.44
N PHE A 83 15.77 -1.55 -3.59
CA PHE A 83 14.43 -1.49 -2.98
C PHE A 83 13.39 -2.35 -3.68
N ALA A 84 13.58 -2.68 -4.97
CA ALA A 84 12.61 -3.48 -5.72
C ALA A 84 12.37 -4.86 -5.08
N GLY A 85 13.44 -5.53 -4.65
CA GLY A 85 13.35 -6.81 -3.94
C GLY A 85 12.64 -6.68 -2.59
N ALA A 86 12.99 -5.67 -1.80
CA ALA A 86 12.36 -5.42 -0.50
C ALA A 86 10.87 -5.10 -0.64
N ILE A 87 10.49 -4.24 -1.58
CA ILE A 87 9.10 -3.88 -1.86
C ILE A 87 8.28 -5.11 -2.25
N LYS A 88 8.84 -6.00 -3.09
CA LYS A 88 8.16 -7.22 -3.49
C LYS A 88 7.87 -8.15 -2.32
N VAL A 89 8.84 -8.35 -1.43
CA VAL A 89 8.64 -9.15 -0.21
C VAL A 89 7.61 -8.51 0.72
N MET A 90 7.68 -7.18 0.92
CA MET A 90 6.69 -6.45 1.71
C MET A 90 5.27 -6.61 1.16
N GLU A 91 5.10 -6.48 -0.17
CA GLU A 91 3.80 -6.66 -0.84
C GLU A 91 3.22 -8.05 -0.56
N ASP A 92 4.03 -9.09 -0.75
CA ASP A 92 3.60 -10.48 -0.58
C ASP A 92 3.20 -10.77 0.88
N GLU A 93 3.97 -10.29 1.86
CA GLU A 93 3.67 -10.50 3.28
C GLU A 93 2.44 -9.69 3.75
N ILE A 94 2.33 -8.43 3.33
CA ILE A 94 1.18 -7.56 3.62
C ILE A 94 -0.11 -8.18 3.07
N LYS A 95 -0.06 -8.70 1.83
CA LYS A 95 -1.17 -9.37 1.18
C LYS A 95 -1.59 -10.68 1.88
N LYS A 96 -0.63 -11.50 2.33
CA LYS A 96 -0.89 -12.72 3.11
C LYS A 96 -1.67 -12.41 4.39
N LYS A 97 -1.40 -11.27 5.03
CA LYS A 97 -2.10 -10.79 6.22
C LYS A 97 -3.42 -10.09 5.92
N LYS A 98 -3.86 -10.08 4.65
CA LYS A 98 -5.10 -9.44 4.17
C LYS A 98 -5.13 -7.91 4.35
N TYR A 99 -3.95 -7.28 4.39
CA TYR A 99 -3.81 -5.83 4.29
C TYR A 99 -3.62 -5.43 2.82
N SER A 100 -3.95 -4.18 2.51
CA SER A 100 -3.57 -3.54 1.25
C SER A 100 -2.27 -2.76 1.45
N MET A 101 -1.51 -2.60 0.38
CA MET A 101 -0.30 -1.79 0.37
C MET A 101 -0.49 -0.61 -0.58
N VAL A 102 0.00 0.56 -0.17
CA VAL A 102 0.11 1.75 -1.00
C VAL A 102 1.57 2.18 -1.00
N ILE A 103 2.13 2.40 -2.17
CA ILE A 103 3.48 2.95 -2.31
C ILE A 103 3.36 4.44 -2.62
N ARG A 104 4.10 5.26 -1.89
CA ARG A 104 4.24 6.69 -2.14
C ARG A 104 5.71 7.01 -2.37
N HIS A 105 6.04 7.51 -3.54
CA HIS A 105 7.35 8.07 -3.80
C HIS A 105 7.51 9.40 -3.06
N VAL A 106 8.65 9.58 -2.42
CA VAL A 106 9.08 10.82 -1.78
C VAL A 106 10.23 11.37 -2.60
N GLU A 107 10.07 12.57 -3.11
CA GLU A 107 11.11 13.24 -3.89
C GLU A 107 12.31 13.60 -3.01
N SER A 108 13.46 13.90 -3.62
CA SER A 108 14.69 14.16 -2.90
C SER A 108 14.61 15.38 -1.98
N ASP A 109 13.83 16.38 -2.39
CA ASP A 109 13.58 17.65 -1.69
C ASP A 109 12.34 17.64 -0.79
N GLU A 110 11.52 16.60 -0.84
CA GLU A 110 10.38 16.41 0.05
C GLU A 110 10.82 15.87 1.41
N ASP A 111 10.11 16.31 2.45
CA ASP A 111 10.23 15.75 3.80
C ASP A 111 9.29 14.56 3.95
N GLU A 112 9.85 13.39 4.21
CA GLU A 112 9.11 12.13 4.26
C GLU A 112 8.06 12.09 5.38
N VAL A 113 8.28 12.81 6.48
CA VAL A 113 7.30 12.86 7.59
C VAL A 113 6.12 13.76 7.21
N ASP A 114 6.36 14.85 6.50
CA ASP A 114 5.27 15.71 6.03
C ASP A 114 4.40 14.98 5.01
N VAL A 115 5.02 14.27 4.05
CA VAL A 115 4.32 13.38 3.10
C VAL A 115 3.51 12.30 3.82
N ALA A 116 4.09 11.70 4.88
CA ALA A 116 3.39 10.71 5.69
C ALA A 116 2.17 11.31 6.41
N LEU A 117 2.30 12.51 6.99
CA LEU A 117 1.21 13.20 7.68
C LEU A 117 0.06 13.57 6.74
N GLU A 118 0.36 13.95 5.49
CA GLU A 118 -0.66 14.17 4.47
C GLU A 118 -1.38 12.86 4.13
N LEU A 119 -0.62 11.79 3.89
CA LEU A 119 -1.17 10.49 3.52
C LEU A 119 -2.06 9.89 4.64
N VAL A 120 -1.69 10.09 5.91
CA VAL A 120 -2.49 9.69 7.07
C VAL A 120 -3.82 10.42 7.13
N LYS A 121 -3.86 11.72 6.73
CA LYS A 121 -5.12 12.49 6.64
C LYS A 121 -6.02 12.01 5.52
N GLU A 122 -5.43 11.65 4.38
CA GLU A 122 -6.17 11.19 3.19
C GLU A 122 -6.70 9.75 3.33
N LYS A 123 -5.96 8.90 4.02
CA LYS A 123 -6.21 7.46 4.09
C LYS A 123 -6.20 6.96 5.53
N ARG A 124 -7.07 6.01 5.82
CA ARG A 124 -7.02 5.28 7.11
C ARG A 124 -5.94 4.21 7.04
N LEU A 125 -4.74 4.55 7.47
CA LEU A 125 -3.61 3.65 7.50
C LEU A 125 -3.55 2.87 8.81
N ALA A 126 -3.13 1.59 8.72
CA ALA A 126 -2.79 0.75 9.86
C ALA A 126 -1.35 0.97 10.35
N GLY A 127 -0.48 1.43 9.45
CA GLY A 127 0.92 1.69 9.73
C GLY A 127 1.64 2.24 8.51
N LEU A 128 2.89 2.66 8.73
CA LEU A 128 3.79 3.22 7.73
C LEU A 128 5.11 2.45 7.71
N ILE A 129 5.73 2.38 6.53
CA ILE A 129 7.12 1.94 6.37
C ILE A 129 7.84 3.03 5.60
N PHE A 130 8.87 3.61 6.21
CA PHE A 130 9.80 4.49 5.53
C PHE A 130 10.95 3.65 4.99
N LEU A 131 11.16 3.68 3.69
CA LEU A 131 12.16 2.88 3.00
C LEU A 131 13.14 3.78 2.26
N GLY A 132 14.38 3.78 2.70
CA GLY A 132 15.43 4.63 2.17
C GLY A 132 15.35 6.07 2.66
N GLY A 133 16.26 6.90 2.15
CA GLY A 133 16.38 8.30 2.55
C GLY A 133 17.37 8.52 3.69
N HIS A 134 17.39 9.73 4.19
CA HIS A 134 18.22 10.13 5.32
C HIS A 134 17.32 10.70 6.41
N PHE A 135 16.95 9.84 7.36
CA PHE A 135 15.91 10.12 8.32
C PHE A 135 16.45 10.90 9.52
N VAL A 136 16.50 12.22 9.40
CA VAL A 136 16.92 13.13 10.47
C VAL A 136 15.76 14.05 10.83
N HIS A 137 14.95 13.63 11.79
CA HIS A 137 13.78 14.39 12.23
C HIS A 137 13.76 14.55 13.74
N SER A 138 13.19 15.70 14.20
CA SER A 138 12.99 15.93 15.63
C SER A 138 11.91 15.00 16.20
N GLU A 139 12.04 14.69 17.47
CA GLU A 139 11.03 13.97 18.24
C GLU A 139 9.65 14.61 18.13
N GLU A 140 9.58 15.94 18.23
CA GLU A 140 8.32 16.69 18.10
C GLU A 140 7.62 16.39 16.75
N LYS A 141 8.40 16.28 15.67
CA LYS A 141 7.83 16.01 14.34
C LYS A 141 7.34 14.58 14.25
N LEU A 142 8.10 13.61 14.73
CA LEU A 142 7.76 12.19 14.73
C LEU A 142 6.55 11.88 15.63
N SER A 143 6.40 12.58 16.76
CA SER A 143 5.26 12.39 17.66
C SER A 143 3.91 12.77 17.05
N LYS A 144 3.91 13.53 15.94
CA LYS A 144 2.70 13.83 15.17
C LYS A 144 2.17 12.60 14.40
N LEU A 145 3.03 11.61 14.13
CA LEU A 145 2.63 10.32 13.55
C LEU A 145 2.02 9.44 14.64
N ARG A 146 0.69 9.45 14.75
CA ARG A 146 -0.06 8.72 15.77
C ARG A 146 -0.39 7.27 15.39
N ILE A 147 0.30 6.72 14.40
CA ILE A 147 0.16 5.33 13.94
C ILE A 147 1.51 4.64 13.98
N PRO A 148 1.57 3.31 14.12
CA PRO A 148 2.83 2.57 14.11
C PRO A 148 3.60 2.76 12.81
N PHE A 149 4.93 2.87 12.91
CA PHE A 149 5.76 2.97 11.72
C PHE A 149 7.10 2.23 11.88
N ILE A 150 7.70 1.90 10.74
CA ILE A 150 9.01 1.27 10.65
C ILE A 150 9.93 2.16 9.83
N LEU A 151 11.15 2.37 10.33
CA LEU A 151 12.25 2.96 9.60
C LEU A 151 13.10 1.82 9.03
N SER A 152 13.16 1.71 7.70
CA SER A 152 13.91 0.65 7.03
C SER A 152 15.01 1.24 6.16
N THR A 153 16.24 0.79 6.34
CA THR A 153 17.44 1.23 5.59
C THR A 153 17.76 2.73 5.73
N VAL A 154 17.41 3.33 6.86
CA VAL A 154 17.62 4.77 7.12
C VAL A 154 18.68 5.03 8.21
N GLY A 155 19.47 4.02 8.57
CA GLY A 155 20.44 4.08 9.67
C GLY A 155 19.79 3.93 11.04
N GLU A 156 20.53 4.27 12.09
CA GLU A 156 19.98 4.35 13.43
C GLU A 156 18.97 5.50 13.50
N GLY A 157 17.84 5.25 14.13
CA GLY A 157 16.85 6.30 14.37
C GLY A 157 17.47 7.41 15.26
N PRO A 158 16.77 8.55 15.43
CA PRO A 158 17.28 9.66 16.23
C PRO A 158 17.67 9.18 17.62
N ASP A 159 18.91 9.46 18.05
CA ASP A 159 19.44 9.08 19.36
C ASP A 159 18.53 9.52 20.49
N GLY A 160 18.21 8.60 21.40
CA GLY A 160 17.51 8.90 22.64
C GLY A 160 15.98 8.98 22.54
N ILE A 161 15.40 8.76 21.37
CA ILE A 161 13.95 8.75 21.22
C ILE A 161 13.40 7.34 21.45
N GLN A 162 12.85 7.11 22.63
CA GLN A 162 12.01 5.94 22.90
C GLN A 162 10.56 6.26 22.50
N HIS A 163 10.17 5.88 21.31
CA HIS A 163 8.76 5.90 20.94
C HIS A 163 8.22 4.48 20.91
N ASP A 164 7.16 4.25 21.64
CA ASP A 164 6.47 2.95 21.68
C ASP A 164 5.83 2.55 20.34
N ASN A 165 5.79 3.46 19.38
CA ASN A 165 5.07 3.29 18.12
C ASN A 165 5.95 3.11 16.88
N TYR A 166 7.29 3.03 17.00
CA TYR A 166 8.15 2.74 15.86
C TYR A 166 9.24 1.71 16.15
N SER A 167 9.77 1.12 15.09
CA SER A 167 10.93 0.23 15.09
C SER A 167 11.86 0.57 13.95
N THR A 168 13.15 0.30 14.13
CA THR A 168 14.17 0.48 13.07
C THR A 168 14.65 -0.88 12.58
N LEU A 169 14.95 -0.95 11.28
CA LEU A 169 15.59 -2.08 10.62
C LEU A 169 16.68 -1.54 9.70
N SER A 170 17.92 -1.68 10.07
CA SER A 170 19.09 -1.20 9.30
C SER A 170 20.22 -2.22 9.30
N VAL A 171 21.14 -2.03 8.38
CA VAL A 171 22.45 -2.69 8.38
C VAL A 171 23.43 -1.73 9.04
N ASP A 172 24.37 -2.26 9.83
CA ASP A 172 25.48 -1.49 10.36
C ASP A 172 26.52 -1.27 9.23
N ASP A 173 26.24 -0.25 8.42
CA ASP A 173 27.03 0.05 7.21
C ASP A 173 28.49 0.42 7.55
N GLU A 174 28.75 1.05 8.70
CA GLU A 174 30.10 1.36 9.14
C GLU A 174 30.91 0.09 9.39
N LYS A 175 30.36 -0.83 10.17
CA LYS A 175 30.98 -2.11 10.47
C LYS A 175 31.18 -2.97 9.22
N GLU A 176 30.17 -3.04 8.35
CA GLU A 176 30.28 -3.83 7.13
C GLU A 176 31.24 -3.19 6.12
N GLY A 177 31.30 -1.86 6.04
CA GLY A 177 32.30 -1.12 5.27
C GLY A 177 33.72 -1.38 5.77
N TYR A 178 33.92 -1.35 7.09
CA TYR A 178 35.23 -1.71 7.70
C TYR A 178 35.63 -3.16 7.36
N ARG A 179 34.71 -4.11 7.51
CA ARG A 179 34.98 -5.54 7.22
C ARG A 179 35.34 -5.77 5.74
N MET A 180 34.65 -5.09 4.83
CA MET A 180 34.95 -5.17 3.40
C MET A 180 36.36 -4.63 3.10
N THR A 181 36.70 -3.45 3.66
CA THR A 181 37.99 -2.82 3.46
C THR A 181 39.12 -3.70 4.03
N ASP A 182 38.98 -4.20 5.27
CA ASP A 182 39.92 -5.11 5.90
C ASP A 182 40.13 -6.39 5.05
N TYR A 183 39.08 -6.95 4.51
CA TYR A 183 39.13 -8.10 3.62
C TYR A 183 39.96 -7.81 2.36
N LEU A 184 39.74 -6.67 1.70
CA LEU A 184 40.50 -6.28 0.51
C LEU A 184 41.98 -6.07 0.82
N ILE A 185 42.32 -5.41 1.93
CA ILE A 185 43.70 -5.22 2.37
C ILE A 185 44.38 -6.56 2.61
N ARG A 186 43.73 -7.52 3.25
CA ARG A 186 44.29 -8.87 3.48
C ARG A 186 44.54 -9.65 2.18
N LEU A 187 43.79 -9.34 1.12
CA LEU A 187 44.02 -9.92 -0.20
C LEU A 187 45.13 -9.20 -0.99
N GLY A 188 45.74 -8.12 -0.45
CA GLY A 188 46.82 -7.39 -1.07
C GLY A 188 46.37 -6.30 -2.06
N HIS A 189 45.14 -5.85 -1.97
CA HIS A 189 44.62 -4.74 -2.78
C HIS A 189 44.94 -3.38 -2.17
#